data_17397b828d023043dd15eb9c7c836415
#
_entry.id   17397b828d023043dd15eb9c7c836415
#
_cell.length_a   1.000
_cell.length_b   1.000
_cell.length_c   1.000
_cell.angle_alpha   90.00
_cell.angle_beta   90.00
_cell.angle_gamma   90.00
#
_symmetry.space_group_name_H-M   'P 1'
#
loop_
_entity.id
_entity.type
_entity.pdbx_description
1 polymer ?
#
loop_
_entity_poly.entity_id
_entity_poly.type
_entity_poly.pdbx_seq_one_letter_code
_entity_poly.pdbx_strand_id
1 'polypeptide(L)'
;MMDLAYLQKTPPKQTALLKAECADFVVKEQLGYDMSSDGEFVTVKVRKTDCNTLFVGEQLAKFAGISARNMSYAGLKDRKAVTEQWFSLQMPGQPTPDFSQFSLEGVEILEITRHQRKIRIGSLQGNHFEILLRNAEETDELKVRLDFLAKNGFPNYFTEQRFGRDGNNLTQALRWANGEINVKDRNKRSFYLSAARSEIFNLIVSKRMELNLAQQILVGDVLQLNGSHSWFVVDESEDLAQLQQRLAQQDVLLTAPLIGEEEKSAVDFENEIFAQHQALFALMRQERMKAARRPILMQPQQFQWQFEPNGLRLQFALPAGSYATALIRELVNVEN
;
A
#
# COMPACT_ATOMS: atom_id res chain seq x y z
N MET A 1 16.82 5.83 7.68
CA MET A 1 15.35 5.87 7.61
C MET A 1 14.87 6.81 8.69
N MET A 2 13.82 7.61 8.43
CA MET A 2 13.29 8.51 9.46
C MET A 2 12.73 7.72 10.63
N ASP A 3 12.92 8.25 11.82
CA ASP A 3 12.27 7.76 13.03
C ASP A 3 10.82 8.27 13.05
N LEU A 4 9.92 7.51 12.42
CA LEU A 4 8.50 7.87 12.34
C LEU A 4 7.81 7.53 13.67
N ALA A 5 6.96 8.44 14.15
CA ALA A 5 6.20 8.26 15.38
C ALA A 5 5.28 7.02 15.33
N TYR A 6 5.04 6.43 16.49
CA TYR A 6 4.12 5.32 16.69
C TYR A 6 2.77 5.85 17.16
N LEU A 7 1.69 5.19 16.74
CA LEU A 7 0.34 5.58 17.22
C LEU A 7 0.21 5.37 18.73
N GLN A 8 0.87 4.37 19.28
CA GLN A 8 0.94 4.11 20.74
C GLN A 8 2.05 4.89 21.45
N LYS A 9 2.69 5.88 20.78
CA LYS A 9 3.75 6.77 21.30
C LYS A 9 5.07 6.10 21.64
N THR A 10 5.12 4.80 21.79
CA THR A 10 6.33 4.03 22.10
C THR A 10 6.55 2.95 21.05
N PRO A 11 7.81 2.70 20.67
CA PRO A 11 8.13 1.55 19.81
C PRO A 11 7.80 0.23 20.52
N PRO A 12 7.51 -0.84 19.76
CA PRO A 12 7.37 -2.17 20.32
C PRO A 12 8.69 -2.62 20.99
N LYS A 13 8.55 -3.45 22.00
CA LYS A 13 9.73 -3.99 22.73
C LYS A 13 10.25 -5.27 22.10
N GLN A 14 9.36 -6.08 21.53
CA GLN A 14 9.72 -7.35 20.93
C GLN A 14 10.28 -7.18 19.51
N THR A 15 11.14 -8.12 19.16
CA THR A 15 11.65 -8.30 17.81
C THR A 15 11.09 -9.59 17.23
N ALA A 16 10.80 -9.60 15.92
CA ALA A 16 10.34 -10.77 15.22
C ALA A 16 10.93 -10.86 13.81
N LEU A 17 11.03 -12.08 13.27
CA LEU A 17 11.43 -12.30 11.89
C LEU A 17 10.22 -12.21 10.96
N LEU A 18 10.33 -11.37 9.96
CA LEU A 18 9.33 -11.23 8.89
C LEU A 18 9.88 -11.86 7.60
N LYS A 19 9.05 -12.71 6.93
CA LYS A 19 9.46 -13.37 5.68
C LYS A 19 10.74 -14.22 5.83
N ALA A 20 10.92 -14.91 6.94
CA ALA A 20 12.01 -15.88 7.09
C ALA A 20 11.90 -16.94 5.98
N GLU A 21 10.69 -17.44 5.74
CA GLU A 21 10.33 -18.28 4.61
C GLU A 21 9.23 -17.60 3.76
N CYS A 22 9.09 -18.00 2.49
CA CYS A 22 8.02 -17.47 1.64
C CYS A 22 6.62 -17.76 2.21
N ALA A 23 6.43 -18.91 2.85
CA ALA A 23 5.17 -19.32 3.47
C ALA A 23 4.78 -18.45 4.69
N ASP A 24 5.71 -17.69 5.26
CA ASP A 24 5.42 -16.78 6.37
C ASP A 24 4.70 -15.50 5.90
N PHE A 25 4.61 -15.26 4.60
CA PHE A 25 4.00 -14.05 4.05
C PHE A 25 3.13 -14.40 2.85
N VAL A 26 1.85 -14.64 3.11
CA VAL A 26 0.87 -14.99 2.07
C VAL A 26 0.03 -13.76 1.74
N VAL A 27 -0.13 -13.48 0.45
CA VAL A 27 -0.93 -12.34 -0.06
C VAL A 27 -1.91 -12.84 -1.10
N LYS A 28 -3.20 -12.64 -0.88
CA LYS A 28 -4.27 -13.00 -1.81
C LYS A 28 -4.93 -11.73 -2.35
N GLU A 29 -4.82 -11.51 -3.66
CA GLU A 29 -5.41 -10.37 -4.34
C GLU A 29 -6.94 -10.41 -4.32
N GLN A 30 -7.55 -9.27 -4.05
CA GLN A 30 -9.00 -9.05 -4.12
C GLN A 30 -9.29 -8.00 -5.20
N LEU A 31 -9.91 -8.40 -6.31
CA LEU A 31 -10.23 -7.48 -7.40
C LEU A 31 -11.44 -6.59 -7.08
N GLY A 32 -12.38 -7.06 -6.24
CA GLY A 32 -13.59 -6.32 -5.89
C GLY A 32 -14.71 -6.43 -6.94
N TYR A 33 -14.55 -7.33 -7.91
CA TYR A 33 -15.55 -7.68 -8.92
C TYR A 33 -15.37 -9.13 -9.36
N ASP A 34 -16.46 -9.73 -9.85
CA ASP A 34 -16.46 -11.09 -10.37
C ASP A 34 -16.09 -11.13 -11.84
N MET A 35 -15.55 -12.25 -12.30
CA MET A 35 -15.28 -12.49 -13.71
C MET A 35 -16.59 -12.74 -14.48
N SER A 36 -16.69 -12.20 -15.70
CA SER A 36 -17.91 -12.34 -16.52
C SER A 36 -18.11 -13.73 -17.14
N SER A 37 -17.12 -14.62 -17.03
CA SER A 37 -17.07 -15.96 -17.62
C SER A 37 -17.04 -16.02 -19.16
N ASP A 38 -17.10 -14.87 -19.81
CA ASP A 38 -17.03 -14.68 -21.27
C ASP A 38 -16.13 -13.48 -21.63
N GLY A 39 -15.85 -13.29 -22.90
CA GLY A 39 -15.11 -12.12 -23.38
C GLY A 39 -13.77 -12.46 -24.03
N GLU A 40 -13.05 -11.41 -24.44
CA GLU A 40 -11.81 -11.51 -25.21
C GLU A 40 -10.56 -11.73 -24.36
N PHE A 41 -10.67 -11.56 -23.03
CA PHE A 41 -9.53 -11.74 -22.12
C PHE A 41 -9.63 -13.11 -21.43
N VAL A 42 -8.63 -13.97 -21.65
CA VAL A 42 -8.44 -15.16 -20.82
C VAL A 42 -7.81 -14.67 -19.51
N THR A 43 -8.47 -14.95 -18.39
CA THR A 43 -8.00 -14.57 -17.06
C THR A 43 -7.53 -15.81 -16.30
N VAL A 44 -6.34 -15.72 -15.73
CA VAL A 44 -5.67 -16.82 -15.06
C VAL A 44 -5.31 -16.38 -13.64
N LYS A 45 -5.89 -17.04 -12.63
CA LYS A 45 -5.51 -16.88 -11.23
C LYS A 45 -4.34 -17.79 -10.92
N VAL A 46 -3.31 -17.22 -10.38
CA VAL A 46 -2.04 -17.90 -10.16
C VAL A 46 -1.64 -17.76 -8.69
N ARG A 47 -1.21 -18.88 -8.07
CA ARG A 47 -0.39 -18.85 -6.86
C ARG A 47 1.07 -18.96 -7.27
N LYS A 48 1.90 -18.04 -6.80
CA LYS A 48 3.35 -18.06 -7.04
C LYS A 48 4.13 -18.00 -5.74
N THR A 49 5.25 -18.71 -5.67
CA THR A 49 6.18 -18.76 -4.55
C THR A 49 7.58 -18.40 -5.05
N ASP A 50 8.22 -17.43 -4.42
CA ASP A 50 9.55 -16.88 -4.80
C ASP A 50 9.69 -16.50 -6.29
N CYS A 51 8.62 -16.09 -6.92
CA CYS A 51 8.58 -15.71 -8.32
C CYS A 51 8.23 -14.24 -8.52
N ASN A 52 8.83 -13.60 -9.53
CA ASN A 52 8.52 -12.22 -9.92
C ASN A 52 7.23 -12.17 -10.75
N THR A 53 6.35 -11.20 -10.47
CA THR A 53 5.06 -11.04 -11.19
C THR A 53 5.26 -10.87 -12.69
N LEU A 54 6.20 -10.04 -13.13
CA LEU A 54 6.45 -9.80 -14.56
C LEU A 54 6.91 -11.07 -15.25
N PHE A 55 7.86 -11.79 -14.66
CA PHE A 55 8.36 -13.05 -15.19
C PHE A 55 7.23 -14.08 -15.37
N VAL A 56 6.39 -14.27 -14.36
CA VAL A 56 5.24 -15.21 -14.45
C VAL A 56 4.29 -14.78 -15.57
N GLY A 57 3.95 -13.49 -15.67
CA GLY A 57 3.09 -12.95 -16.72
C GLY A 57 3.68 -13.16 -18.13
N GLU A 58 4.98 -12.97 -18.30
CA GLU A 58 5.68 -13.23 -19.57
C GLU A 58 5.64 -14.72 -19.95
N GLN A 59 5.82 -15.64 -18.98
CA GLN A 59 5.73 -17.08 -19.24
C GLN A 59 4.30 -17.49 -19.62
N LEU A 60 3.26 -16.92 -18.95
CA LEU A 60 1.86 -17.14 -19.32
C LEU A 60 1.56 -16.63 -20.75
N ALA A 61 2.03 -15.44 -21.10
CA ALA A 61 1.87 -14.88 -22.44
C ALA A 61 2.55 -15.74 -23.51
N LYS A 62 3.78 -16.20 -23.26
CA LYS A 62 4.54 -17.10 -24.13
C LYS A 62 3.80 -18.43 -24.32
N PHE A 63 3.32 -19.03 -23.25
CA PHE A 63 2.54 -20.28 -23.31
C PHE A 63 1.26 -20.12 -24.13
N ALA A 64 0.55 -18.99 -23.94
CA ALA A 64 -0.65 -18.66 -24.70
C ALA A 64 -0.39 -18.24 -26.15
N GLY A 65 0.86 -18.17 -26.60
CA GLY A 65 1.22 -17.75 -27.97
C GLY A 65 0.95 -16.29 -28.28
N ILE A 66 0.92 -15.42 -27.27
CA ILE A 66 0.67 -13.97 -27.43
C ILE A 66 1.90 -13.13 -27.06
N SER A 67 1.91 -11.89 -27.54
CA SER A 67 2.92 -10.91 -27.12
C SER A 67 2.75 -10.55 -25.62
N ALA A 68 3.84 -10.38 -24.90
CA ALA A 68 3.84 -9.91 -23.52
C ALA A 68 3.10 -8.56 -23.34
N ARG A 69 2.96 -7.73 -24.38
CA ARG A 69 2.18 -6.48 -24.38
C ARG A 69 0.67 -6.71 -24.22
N ASN A 70 0.21 -7.91 -24.59
CA ASN A 70 -1.19 -8.32 -24.48
C ASN A 70 -1.51 -9.00 -23.13
N MET A 71 -0.52 -9.13 -22.26
CA MET A 71 -0.67 -9.56 -20.87
C MET A 71 -0.81 -8.34 -19.95
N SER A 72 -1.60 -8.49 -18.88
CA SER A 72 -1.71 -7.48 -17.83
C SER A 72 -2.09 -8.09 -16.48
N TYR A 73 -2.00 -7.29 -15.43
CA TYR A 73 -2.27 -7.65 -14.03
C TYR A 73 -2.69 -6.39 -13.26
N ALA A 74 -3.27 -6.53 -12.06
CA ALA A 74 -3.72 -5.39 -11.26
C ALA A 74 -2.59 -4.72 -10.47
N GLY A 75 -1.58 -5.49 -10.04
CA GLY A 75 -0.45 -4.94 -9.28
C GLY A 75 0.72 -5.93 -9.17
N LEU A 76 1.89 -5.39 -8.87
CA LEU A 76 3.05 -6.21 -8.54
C LEU A 76 2.86 -6.84 -7.16
N LYS A 77 3.30 -8.07 -6.99
CA LYS A 77 3.35 -8.78 -5.71
C LYS A 77 4.79 -9.14 -5.38
N ASP A 78 5.09 -9.18 -4.10
CA ASP A 78 6.41 -9.51 -3.59
C ASP A 78 6.92 -10.83 -4.15
N ARG A 79 8.23 -10.90 -4.39
CA ARG A 79 8.89 -12.13 -4.81
C ARG A 79 9.04 -13.09 -3.62
N LYS A 80 9.68 -12.67 -2.52
CA LYS A 80 9.89 -13.47 -1.30
C LYS A 80 8.56 -13.55 -0.51
N ALA A 81 7.61 -14.31 -1.04
CA ALA A 81 6.25 -14.50 -0.51
C ALA A 81 5.53 -15.63 -1.28
N VAL A 82 4.42 -16.10 -0.74
CA VAL A 82 3.40 -16.84 -1.47
C VAL A 82 2.29 -15.85 -1.87
N THR A 83 2.03 -15.68 -3.16
CA THR A 83 1.03 -14.68 -3.58
C THR A 83 0.06 -15.24 -4.59
N GLU A 84 -1.22 -14.91 -4.41
CA GLU A 84 -2.28 -15.22 -5.38
C GLU A 84 -2.69 -13.93 -6.10
N GLN A 85 -2.70 -13.96 -7.42
CA GLN A 85 -3.10 -12.83 -8.23
C GLN A 85 -3.67 -13.26 -9.58
N TRP A 86 -4.40 -12.34 -10.22
CA TRP A 86 -4.94 -12.52 -11.54
C TRP A 86 -4.05 -11.92 -12.62
N PHE A 87 -3.91 -12.68 -13.71
CA PHE A 87 -3.34 -12.21 -14.98
C PHE A 87 -4.44 -12.19 -16.04
N SER A 88 -4.38 -11.24 -16.96
CA SER A 88 -5.30 -11.07 -18.08
C SER A 88 -4.53 -11.14 -19.37
N LEU A 89 -4.91 -12.08 -20.26
CA LEU A 89 -4.30 -12.36 -21.56
C LEU A 89 -5.30 -11.99 -22.65
N GLN A 90 -4.98 -10.99 -23.47
CA GLN A 90 -5.87 -10.54 -24.55
C GLN A 90 -5.81 -11.52 -25.73
N MET A 91 -6.90 -12.25 -25.94
CA MET A 91 -7.03 -13.33 -26.95
C MET A 91 -8.37 -13.27 -27.67
N PRO A 92 -8.63 -12.20 -28.45
CA PRO A 92 -9.90 -12.03 -29.17
C PRO A 92 -10.08 -13.14 -30.21
N GLY A 93 -11.24 -13.79 -30.20
CA GLY A 93 -11.59 -14.84 -31.17
C GLY A 93 -10.76 -16.13 -31.10
N GLN A 94 -9.82 -16.23 -30.14
CA GLN A 94 -8.99 -17.42 -29.95
C GLN A 94 -9.56 -18.30 -28.84
N PRO A 95 -9.40 -19.63 -28.92
CA PRO A 95 -9.78 -20.53 -27.81
C PRO A 95 -8.89 -20.31 -26.59
N THR A 96 -9.41 -20.64 -25.41
CA THR A 96 -8.62 -20.67 -24.18
C THR A 96 -7.57 -21.79 -24.27
N PRO A 97 -6.28 -21.50 -24.07
CA PRO A 97 -5.23 -22.53 -24.05
C PRO A 97 -5.49 -23.58 -22.96
N ASP A 98 -5.03 -24.78 -23.21
CA ASP A 98 -5.05 -25.85 -22.19
C ASP A 98 -3.94 -25.66 -21.17
N PHE A 99 -4.21 -24.89 -20.13
CA PHE A 99 -3.25 -24.59 -19.06
C PHE A 99 -2.89 -25.81 -18.19
N SER A 100 -3.53 -26.98 -18.38
CA SER A 100 -3.05 -28.20 -17.72
C SER A 100 -1.65 -28.62 -18.20
N GLN A 101 -1.23 -28.11 -19.36
CA GLN A 101 0.11 -28.31 -19.94
C GLN A 101 1.12 -27.21 -19.50
N PHE A 102 0.66 -26.18 -18.77
CA PHE A 102 1.55 -25.14 -18.28
C PHE A 102 2.33 -25.63 -17.05
N SER A 103 3.64 -25.56 -17.11
CA SER A 103 4.53 -25.91 -16.00
C SER A 103 5.57 -24.81 -15.81
N LEU A 104 5.63 -24.28 -14.61
CA LEU A 104 6.65 -23.30 -14.20
C LEU A 104 6.93 -23.53 -12.71
N GLU A 105 8.22 -23.69 -12.36
CA GLU A 105 8.64 -23.90 -10.98
C GLU A 105 8.15 -22.76 -10.07
N GLY A 106 7.58 -23.10 -8.92
CA GLY A 106 7.04 -22.15 -7.97
C GLY A 106 5.71 -21.49 -8.39
N VAL A 107 5.04 -22.00 -9.44
CA VAL A 107 3.80 -21.43 -9.97
C VAL A 107 2.73 -22.49 -10.12
N GLU A 108 1.56 -22.24 -9.55
CA GLU A 108 0.35 -23.06 -9.62
C GLU A 108 -0.79 -22.26 -10.25
N ILE A 109 -1.48 -22.84 -11.23
CA ILE A 109 -2.71 -22.27 -11.79
C ILE A 109 -3.87 -22.67 -10.88
N LEU A 110 -4.57 -21.68 -10.31
CA LEU A 110 -5.70 -21.92 -9.40
C LEU A 110 -7.04 -21.90 -10.12
N GLU A 111 -7.19 -20.99 -11.09
CA GLU A 111 -8.45 -20.79 -11.79
C GLU A 111 -8.20 -20.21 -13.18
N ILE A 112 -9.01 -20.60 -14.14
CA ILE A 112 -9.00 -20.09 -15.51
C ILE A 112 -10.44 -19.75 -15.89
N THR A 113 -10.62 -18.52 -16.37
CA THR A 113 -11.93 -18.08 -16.87
C THR A 113 -11.74 -17.02 -17.95
N ARG A 114 -12.83 -16.37 -18.37
CA ARG A 114 -12.77 -15.25 -19.30
C ARG A 114 -13.38 -14.01 -18.68
N HIS A 115 -12.98 -12.87 -19.23
CA HIS A 115 -13.53 -11.58 -18.82
C HIS A 115 -13.65 -10.63 -20.01
N GLN A 116 -14.66 -9.76 -19.97
CA GLN A 116 -14.92 -8.79 -21.04
C GLN A 116 -13.97 -7.60 -20.99
N ARG A 117 -13.31 -7.36 -19.84
CA ARG A 117 -12.44 -6.20 -19.64
C ARG A 117 -11.03 -6.62 -19.25
N LYS A 118 -10.06 -5.84 -19.73
CA LYS A 118 -8.64 -5.97 -19.32
C LYS A 118 -8.47 -5.64 -17.83
N ILE A 119 -7.81 -6.51 -17.09
CA ILE A 119 -7.33 -6.19 -15.75
C ILE A 119 -6.25 -5.12 -15.88
N ARG A 120 -6.42 -3.96 -15.25
CA ARG A 120 -5.50 -2.82 -15.34
C ARG A 120 -4.73 -2.64 -14.05
N ILE A 121 -3.52 -2.08 -14.14
CA ILE A 121 -2.75 -1.69 -12.95
C ILE A 121 -3.60 -0.73 -12.09
N GLY A 122 -3.70 -1.05 -10.80
CA GLY A 122 -4.52 -0.32 -9.83
C GLY A 122 -5.98 -0.76 -9.75
N SER A 123 -6.45 -1.72 -10.59
CA SER A 123 -7.84 -2.20 -10.59
C SER A 123 -8.12 -3.27 -9.53
N LEU A 124 -7.42 -3.24 -8.39
CA LEU A 124 -7.71 -4.15 -7.27
C LEU A 124 -8.37 -3.37 -6.12
N GLN A 125 -9.27 -4.00 -5.43
CA GLN A 125 -9.89 -3.47 -4.22
C GLN A 125 -8.90 -3.49 -3.05
N GLY A 126 -8.16 -4.60 -2.90
CA GLY A 126 -7.23 -4.79 -1.80
C GLY A 126 -6.50 -6.12 -1.86
N ASN A 127 -5.89 -6.46 -0.74
CA ASN A 127 -5.22 -7.74 -0.54
C ASN A 127 -5.60 -8.30 0.83
N HIS A 128 -5.81 -9.60 0.89
CA HIS A 128 -5.86 -10.36 2.13
C HIS A 128 -4.46 -10.89 2.46
N PHE A 129 -4.06 -10.77 3.71
CA PHE A 129 -2.75 -11.16 4.22
C PHE A 129 -2.89 -12.25 5.27
N GLU A 130 -2.01 -13.25 5.19
CA GLU A 130 -1.75 -14.21 6.25
C GLU A 130 -0.24 -14.17 6.53
N ILE A 131 0.14 -13.70 7.72
CA ILE A 131 1.55 -13.41 8.04
C ILE A 131 1.92 -14.12 9.33
N LEU A 132 3.04 -14.85 9.30
CA LEU A 132 3.67 -15.40 10.49
C LEU A 132 4.86 -14.52 10.87
N LEU A 133 4.78 -13.91 12.04
CA LEU A 133 5.89 -13.21 12.69
C LEU A 133 6.62 -14.21 13.58
N ARG A 134 7.72 -14.79 13.07
CA ARG A 134 8.48 -15.80 13.82
C ARG A 134 9.19 -15.18 15.02
N ASN A 135 9.31 -15.94 16.09
CA ASN A 135 9.93 -15.53 17.35
C ASN A 135 9.15 -14.43 18.10
N ALA A 136 7.95 -14.06 17.67
CA ALA A 136 7.07 -13.20 18.45
C ALA A 136 6.44 -14.02 19.59
N GLU A 137 6.79 -13.70 20.83
CA GLU A 137 6.30 -14.39 22.04
C GLU A 137 4.99 -13.78 22.53
N GLU A 138 4.16 -14.60 23.17
CA GLU A 138 2.92 -14.16 23.79
C GLU A 138 3.22 -13.38 25.08
N THR A 139 3.30 -12.06 24.97
CA THR A 139 3.49 -11.14 26.11
C THR A 139 2.31 -10.21 26.30
N ASP A 140 2.14 -9.70 27.52
CA ASP A 140 1.07 -8.72 27.81
C ASP A 140 1.23 -7.43 26.98
N GLU A 141 2.46 -7.00 26.73
CA GLU A 141 2.74 -5.83 25.90
C GLU A 141 2.24 -6.04 24.47
N LEU A 142 2.54 -7.19 23.85
CA LEU A 142 2.11 -7.47 22.48
C LEU A 142 0.59 -7.66 22.39
N LYS A 143 -0.06 -8.27 23.40
CA LYS A 143 -1.52 -8.35 23.48
C LYS A 143 -2.17 -6.97 23.51
N VAL A 144 -1.66 -6.07 24.37
CA VAL A 144 -2.15 -4.69 24.45
C VAL A 144 -2.00 -3.98 23.10
N ARG A 145 -0.89 -4.19 22.37
CA ARG A 145 -0.68 -3.62 21.03
C ARG A 145 -1.67 -4.17 20.01
N LEU A 146 -1.92 -5.48 20.01
CA LEU A 146 -2.89 -6.13 19.12
C LEU A 146 -4.30 -5.60 19.35
N ASP A 147 -4.76 -5.53 20.61
CA ASP A 147 -6.07 -4.99 20.99
C ASP A 147 -6.20 -3.51 20.62
N PHE A 148 -5.13 -2.73 20.85
CA PHE A 148 -5.11 -1.32 20.50
C PHE A 148 -5.22 -1.12 18.99
N LEU A 149 -4.45 -1.88 18.19
CA LEU A 149 -4.47 -1.83 16.74
C LEU A 149 -5.83 -2.26 16.18
N ALA A 150 -6.43 -3.31 16.73
CA ALA A 150 -7.76 -3.77 16.35
C ALA A 150 -8.82 -2.67 16.52
N LYS A 151 -8.68 -1.85 17.56
CA LYS A 151 -9.63 -0.77 17.87
C LYS A 151 -9.34 0.53 17.11
N ASN A 152 -8.07 0.93 17.01
CA ASN A 152 -7.66 2.27 16.58
C ASN A 152 -7.02 2.30 15.18
N GLY A 153 -6.74 1.13 14.59
CA GLY A 153 -5.97 1.03 13.35
C GLY A 153 -4.49 1.33 13.54
N PHE A 154 -3.84 1.69 12.44
CA PHE A 154 -2.41 1.97 12.39
C PHE A 154 -2.12 3.14 11.44
N PRO A 155 -0.99 3.86 11.60
CA PRO A 155 -0.59 4.92 10.70
C PRO A 155 -0.35 4.38 9.29
N ASN A 156 -1.00 4.99 8.30
CA ASN A 156 -0.95 4.55 6.90
C ASN A 156 0.34 4.97 6.19
N TYR A 157 1.47 4.78 6.87
CA TYR A 157 2.79 5.12 6.35
C TYR A 157 3.14 4.39 5.07
N PHE A 158 3.85 5.06 4.21
CA PHE A 158 4.64 4.40 3.17
C PHE A 158 5.88 3.79 3.80
N THR A 159 6.16 2.53 3.49
CA THR A 159 7.28 1.77 4.06
C THR A 159 8.47 1.72 3.10
N GLU A 160 9.57 1.10 3.53
CA GLU A 160 10.85 1.00 2.80
C GLU A 160 10.69 0.65 1.32
N GLN A 161 9.78 -0.27 1.03
CA GLN A 161 9.50 -0.71 -0.34
C GLN A 161 9.17 0.46 -1.29
N ARG A 162 8.53 1.53 -0.78
CA ARG A 162 8.20 2.74 -1.55
C ARG A 162 9.45 3.55 -1.91
N PHE A 163 10.42 3.56 -1.03
CA PHE A 163 11.62 4.38 -1.17
C PHE A 163 12.75 3.69 -1.95
N GLY A 164 12.54 2.42 -2.35
CA GLY A 164 13.51 1.60 -3.07
C GLY A 164 14.61 1.07 -2.14
N ARG A 165 15.51 0.27 -2.72
CA ARG A 165 16.59 -0.32 -1.94
C ARG A 165 17.42 0.77 -1.29
N ASP A 166 17.61 0.68 0.03
CA ASP A 166 18.37 1.62 0.86
C ASP A 166 17.88 3.09 0.73
N GLY A 167 16.59 3.31 0.43
CA GLY A 167 16.03 4.65 0.27
C GLY A 167 16.47 5.37 -1.01
N ASN A 168 17.06 4.66 -1.98
CA ASN A 168 17.67 5.26 -3.15
C ASN A 168 16.70 6.11 -3.99
N ASN A 169 15.41 5.74 -4.08
CA ASN A 169 14.44 6.55 -4.84
C ASN A 169 14.25 7.95 -4.25
N LEU A 170 14.23 8.07 -2.93
CA LEU A 170 14.14 9.37 -2.26
C LEU A 170 15.44 10.17 -2.42
N THR A 171 16.59 9.53 -2.24
CA THR A 171 17.90 10.15 -2.45
C THR A 171 18.02 10.74 -3.87
N GLN A 172 17.62 9.99 -4.89
CA GLN A 172 17.65 10.48 -6.27
C GLN A 172 16.60 11.57 -6.52
N ALA A 173 15.42 11.50 -5.87
CA ALA A 173 14.41 12.57 -5.94
C ALA A 173 14.94 13.89 -5.38
N LEU A 174 15.62 13.86 -4.24
CA LEU A 174 16.24 15.05 -3.63
C LEU A 174 17.35 15.62 -4.52
N ARG A 175 18.24 14.78 -5.07
CA ARG A 175 19.27 15.21 -6.02
C ARG A 175 18.67 15.84 -7.27
N TRP A 176 17.57 15.30 -7.77
CA TRP A 176 16.85 15.86 -8.91
C TRP A 176 16.19 17.19 -8.55
N ALA A 177 15.53 17.29 -7.40
CA ALA A 177 14.94 18.55 -6.91
C ALA A 177 15.97 19.67 -6.73
N ASN A 178 17.20 19.33 -6.32
CA ASN A 178 18.31 20.26 -6.18
C ASN A 178 19.05 20.57 -7.51
N GLY A 179 18.61 19.99 -8.62
CA GLY A 179 19.24 20.21 -9.94
C GLY A 179 20.58 19.49 -10.15
N GLU A 180 20.97 18.57 -9.26
CA GLU A 180 22.23 17.82 -9.36
C GLU A 180 22.20 16.76 -10.46
N ILE A 181 21.02 16.27 -10.79
CA ILE A 181 20.81 15.26 -11.83
C ILE A 181 19.62 15.60 -12.72
N ASN A 182 19.65 15.09 -13.95
CA ASN A 182 18.50 15.13 -14.86
C ASN A 182 18.00 13.71 -15.11
N VAL A 183 16.70 13.47 -14.88
CA VAL A 183 16.09 12.15 -14.99
C VAL A 183 15.28 12.06 -16.28
N LYS A 184 15.80 11.34 -17.30
CA LYS A 184 15.14 11.15 -18.61
C LYS A 184 14.21 9.94 -18.64
N ASP A 185 14.55 8.87 -17.92
CA ASP A 185 13.78 7.63 -17.87
C ASP A 185 12.42 7.85 -17.18
N ARG A 186 11.34 7.55 -17.89
CA ARG A 186 9.97 7.76 -17.43
C ARG A 186 9.63 6.96 -16.17
N ASN A 187 10.11 5.73 -16.06
CA ASN A 187 9.83 4.88 -14.91
C ASN A 187 10.57 5.39 -13.67
N LYS A 188 11.85 5.77 -13.82
CA LYS A 188 12.64 6.38 -12.73
C LYS A 188 12.01 7.70 -12.27
N ARG A 189 11.55 8.56 -13.19
CA ARG A 189 10.80 9.79 -12.84
C ARG A 189 9.61 9.46 -11.94
N SER A 190 8.78 8.49 -12.36
CA SER A 190 7.60 8.07 -11.60
C SER A 190 7.97 7.56 -10.20
N PHE A 191 9.01 6.75 -10.06
CA PHE A 191 9.45 6.23 -8.76
C PHE A 191 9.98 7.34 -7.85
N TYR A 192 10.78 8.26 -8.37
CA TYR A 192 11.38 9.35 -7.59
C TYR A 192 10.32 10.35 -7.13
N LEU A 193 9.40 10.76 -8.01
CA LEU A 193 8.29 11.63 -7.64
C LEU A 193 7.37 10.99 -6.61
N SER A 194 7.09 9.70 -6.77
CA SER A 194 6.29 8.94 -5.80
C SER A 194 6.99 8.86 -4.43
N ALA A 195 8.30 8.62 -4.39
CA ALA A 195 9.06 8.58 -3.14
C ALA A 195 9.06 9.96 -2.44
N ALA A 196 9.28 11.04 -3.19
CA ALA A 196 9.24 12.41 -2.66
C ALA A 196 7.90 12.76 -2.01
N ARG A 197 6.78 12.43 -2.68
CA ARG A 197 5.43 12.64 -2.12
C ARG A 197 5.16 11.80 -0.88
N SER A 198 5.64 10.57 -0.89
CA SER A 198 5.48 9.62 0.23
C SER A 198 6.26 10.07 1.46
N GLU A 199 7.41 10.69 1.27
CA GLU A 199 8.24 11.27 2.33
C GLU A 199 7.50 12.38 3.06
N ILE A 200 6.99 13.38 2.34
CA ILE A 200 6.24 14.49 2.92
C ILE A 200 4.98 13.99 3.64
N PHE A 201 4.26 13.03 3.04
CA PHE A 201 3.12 12.40 3.70
C PHE A 201 3.52 11.74 5.02
N ASN A 202 4.59 10.95 5.05
CA ASN A 202 5.07 10.29 6.25
C ASN A 202 5.48 11.29 7.34
N LEU A 203 6.17 12.38 6.98
CA LEU A 203 6.53 13.46 7.91
C LEU A 203 5.30 14.10 8.56
N ILE A 204 4.29 14.44 7.76
CA ILE A 204 3.05 15.05 8.25
C ILE A 204 2.32 14.08 9.18
N VAL A 205 2.17 12.82 8.79
CA VAL A 205 1.51 11.81 9.63
C VAL A 205 2.28 11.60 10.92
N SER A 206 3.61 11.50 10.88
CA SER A 206 4.46 11.37 12.07
C SER A 206 4.31 12.57 13.00
N LYS A 207 4.36 13.80 12.46
CA LYS A 207 4.16 15.03 13.24
C LYS A 207 2.80 15.06 13.92
N ARG A 208 1.77 14.61 13.21
CA ARG A 208 0.41 14.53 13.76
C ARG A 208 0.29 13.53 14.91
N MET A 209 1.02 12.39 14.84
CA MET A 209 1.12 11.43 15.96
C MET A 209 1.82 12.05 17.17
N GLU A 210 2.94 12.74 16.98
CA GLU A 210 3.69 13.44 18.03
C GLU A 210 2.84 14.48 18.77
N LEU A 211 2.02 15.22 18.01
CA LEU A 211 1.11 16.24 18.55
C LEU A 211 -0.17 15.65 19.20
N ASN A 212 -0.35 14.32 19.19
CA ASN A 212 -1.55 13.63 19.65
C ASN A 212 -2.83 13.99 18.88
N LEU A 213 -2.68 14.34 17.60
CA LEU A 213 -3.77 14.77 16.72
C LEU A 213 -4.22 13.68 15.73
N ALA A 214 -3.78 12.42 15.93
CA ALA A 214 -4.07 11.30 15.02
C ALA A 214 -5.58 11.07 14.79
N GLN A 215 -6.40 11.31 15.81
CA GLN A 215 -7.84 11.10 15.79
C GLN A 215 -8.62 12.37 16.14
N GLN A 216 -7.99 13.53 16.04
CA GLN A 216 -8.59 14.82 16.32
C GLN A 216 -8.70 15.66 15.04
N ILE A 217 -9.89 16.16 14.76
CA ILE A 217 -10.17 17.04 13.62
C ILE A 217 -9.84 18.49 14.00
N LEU A 218 -9.13 19.17 13.12
CA LEU A 218 -8.85 20.60 13.21
C LEU A 218 -9.57 21.35 12.08
N VAL A 219 -9.84 22.63 12.29
CA VAL A 219 -10.23 23.53 11.20
C VAL A 219 -9.09 23.56 10.17
N GLY A 220 -9.44 23.44 8.91
CA GLY A 220 -8.48 23.30 7.80
C GLY A 220 -8.13 21.87 7.42
N ASP A 221 -8.46 20.89 8.25
CA ASP A 221 -8.29 19.48 7.86
C ASP A 221 -9.12 19.11 6.62
N VAL A 222 -8.65 18.14 5.89
CA VAL A 222 -9.37 17.58 4.76
C VAL A 222 -9.84 16.18 5.11
N LEU A 223 -11.16 16.01 5.10
CA LEU A 223 -11.82 14.73 5.37
C LEU A 223 -12.28 14.09 4.07
N GLN A 224 -12.07 12.79 3.95
CA GLN A 224 -12.55 11.96 2.84
C GLN A 224 -13.76 11.15 3.30
N LEU A 225 -14.82 11.09 2.50
CA LEU A 225 -15.94 10.19 2.74
C LEU A 225 -15.47 8.74 2.57
N ASN A 226 -15.69 7.91 3.58
CA ASN A 226 -15.28 6.51 3.52
C ASN A 226 -16.01 5.76 2.39
N GLY A 227 -15.29 4.89 1.68
CA GLY A 227 -15.82 4.19 0.50
C GLY A 227 -15.95 5.06 -0.77
N SER A 228 -15.50 6.32 -0.73
CA SER A 228 -15.56 7.27 -1.84
C SER A 228 -14.20 7.95 -2.05
N HIS A 229 -14.03 8.61 -3.20
CA HIS A 229 -12.90 9.51 -3.47
C HIS A 229 -13.27 10.98 -3.21
N SER A 230 -14.48 11.27 -2.74
CA SER A 230 -14.92 12.63 -2.43
C SER A 230 -14.34 13.09 -1.10
N TRP A 231 -13.90 14.34 -1.05
CA TRP A 231 -13.35 14.96 0.15
C TRP A 231 -13.82 16.41 0.29
N PHE A 232 -13.75 16.94 1.48
CA PHE A 232 -14.09 18.33 1.81
C PHE A 232 -13.11 18.89 2.85
N VAL A 233 -13.00 20.20 2.88
CA VAL A 233 -12.19 20.93 3.86
C VAL A 233 -13.08 21.31 5.04
N VAL A 234 -12.60 21.10 6.26
CA VAL A 234 -13.27 21.53 7.50
C VAL A 234 -13.07 23.02 7.65
N ASP A 235 -14.13 23.79 7.61
CA ASP A 235 -14.10 25.23 7.85
C ASP A 235 -14.65 25.62 9.24
N GLU A 236 -14.57 26.90 9.60
CA GLU A 236 -14.99 27.42 10.90
C GLU A 236 -16.51 27.30 11.16
N SER A 237 -17.31 27.11 10.12
CA SER A 237 -18.78 26.98 10.23
C SER A 237 -19.23 25.56 10.54
N GLU A 238 -18.33 24.57 10.41
CA GLU A 238 -18.64 23.15 10.62
C GLU A 238 -18.77 22.81 12.11
N ASP A 239 -19.71 21.91 12.42
CA ASP A 239 -19.82 21.33 13.75
C ASP A 239 -18.73 20.27 13.98
N LEU A 240 -17.62 20.70 14.59
CA LEU A 240 -16.49 19.82 14.89
C LEU A 240 -16.89 18.62 15.77
N ALA A 241 -17.86 18.76 16.67
CA ALA A 241 -18.29 17.65 17.51
C ALA A 241 -19.01 16.58 16.67
N GLN A 242 -19.86 16.99 15.75
CA GLN A 242 -20.52 16.10 14.81
C GLN A 242 -19.50 15.41 13.87
N LEU A 243 -18.54 16.17 13.33
CA LEU A 243 -17.48 15.60 12.48
C LEU A 243 -16.60 14.61 13.25
N GLN A 244 -16.29 14.91 14.52
CA GLN A 244 -15.53 14.00 15.38
C GLN A 244 -16.29 12.69 15.64
N GLN A 245 -17.61 12.75 15.80
CA GLN A 245 -18.45 11.54 15.90
C GLN A 245 -18.42 10.73 14.59
N ARG A 246 -18.52 11.38 13.43
CA ARG A 246 -18.44 10.73 12.12
C ARG A 246 -17.08 10.08 11.89
N LEU A 247 -15.99 10.72 12.35
CA LEU A 247 -14.64 10.13 12.31
C LEU A 247 -14.56 8.87 13.19
N ALA A 248 -15.09 8.92 14.40
CA ALA A 248 -15.12 7.77 15.31
C ALA A 248 -15.95 6.59 14.75
N GLN A 249 -16.99 6.88 13.97
CA GLN A 249 -17.83 5.90 13.27
C GLN A 249 -17.23 5.43 11.93
N GLN A 250 -16.07 5.96 11.54
CA GLN A 250 -15.41 5.70 10.26
C GLN A 250 -16.28 6.08 9.03
N ASP A 251 -17.20 7.00 9.17
CA ASP A 251 -17.97 7.57 8.06
C ASP A 251 -17.14 8.57 7.25
N VAL A 252 -16.21 9.25 7.92
CA VAL A 252 -15.19 10.09 7.30
C VAL A 252 -13.80 9.64 7.74
N LEU A 253 -12.80 9.92 6.89
CA LEU A 253 -11.39 9.60 7.13
C LEU A 253 -10.59 10.90 7.14
N LEU A 254 -9.78 11.08 8.17
CA LEU A 254 -8.84 12.19 8.23
C LEU A 254 -7.68 11.91 7.27
N THR A 255 -7.30 12.91 6.45
CA THR A 255 -6.30 12.73 5.39
C THR A 255 -5.13 13.68 5.53
N ALA A 256 -3.99 13.30 4.96
CA ALA A 256 -2.83 14.16 4.74
C ALA A 256 -2.52 14.28 3.23
N PRO A 257 -1.83 15.36 2.80
CA PRO A 257 -1.56 15.60 1.40
C PRO A 257 -0.51 14.64 0.84
N LEU A 258 -0.75 14.20 -0.38
CA LEU A 258 0.28 13.77 -1.32
C LEU A 258 0.60 14.99 -2.19
N ILE A 259 1.71 15.67 -1.92
CA ILE A 259 2.05 16.96 -2.49
C ILE A 259 1.99 16.99 -4.03
N GLY A 260 1.61 18.13 -4.58
CA GLY A 260 1.55 18.41 -6.00
C GLY A 260 2.05 19.82 -6.30
N GLU A 261 1.42 20.48 -7.25
CA GLU A 261 1.76 21.87 -7.62
C GLU A 261 1.39 22.87 -6.51
N GLU A 262 0.39 22.56 -5.69
CA GLU A 262 -0.09 23.41 -4.60
C GLU A 262 0.74 23.23 -3.34
N GLU A 263 1.03 24.37 -2.67
CA GLU A 263 1.92 24.43 -1.50
C GLU A 263 1.24 24.86 -0.21
N LYS A 264 -0.08 25.08 -0.24
CA LYS A 264 -0.79 25.62 0.92
C LYS A 264 -1.60 24.53 1.61
N SER A 265 -1.48 24.51 2.94
CA SER A 265 -2.42 23.84 3.83
C SER A 265 -3.05 24.89 4.76
N ALA A 266 -4.25 24.63 5.23
CA ALA A 266 -4.84 25.43 6.29
C ALA A 266 -4.37 24.99 7.70
N VAL A 267 -3.58 23.92 7.78
CA VAL A 267 -3.03 23.36 9.03
C VAL A 267 -1.59 23.82 9.21
N ASP A 268 -1.29 24.51 10.31
CA ASP A 268 -0.01 25.18 10.53
C ASP A 268 1.20 24.25 10.48
N PHE A 269 1.16 23.10 11.17
CA PHE A 269 2.29 22.17 11.18
C PHE A 269 2.56 21.52 9.81
N GLU A 270 1.57 21.42 8.93
CA GLU A 270 1.78 21.00 7.54
C GLU A 270 2.60 22.05 6.79
N ASN A 271 2.27 23.35 6.98
CA ASN A 271 3.01 24.45 6.37
C ASN A 271 4.46 24.55 6.88
N GLU A 272 4.71 24.23 8.16
CA GLU A 272 6.07 24.15 8.70
C GLU A 272 6.91 23.08 7.96
N ILE A 273 6.32 21.89 7.71
CA ILE A 273 6.97 20.82 6.95
C ILE A 273 7.17 21.26 5.49
N PHE A 274 6.19 21.91 4.87
CA PHE A 274 6.30 22.42 3.50
C PHE A 274 7.44 23.41 3.35
N ALA A 275 7.60 24.34 4.31
CA ALA A 275 8.67 25.34 4.31
C ALA A 275 10.07 24.70 4.29
N GLN A 276 10.24 23.54 4.93
CA GLN A 276 11.50 22.82 4.99
C GLN A 276 11.83 22.03 3.71
N HIS A 277 10.84 21.83 2.80
CA HIS A 277 10.96 20.93 1.64
C HIS A 277 10.67 21.62 0.30
N GLN A 278 10.94 22.91 0.18
CA GLN A 278 10.62 23.75 -0.98
C GLN A 278 11.18 23.21 -2.32
N ALA A 279 12.36 22.56 -2.29
CA ALA A 279 12.94 21.95 -3.49
C ALA A 279 12.04 20.82 -4.05
N LEU A 280 11.42 20.01 -3.20
CA LEU A 280 10.48 18.98 -3.63
C LEU A 280 9.21 19.58 -4.23
N PHE A 281 8.68 20.66 -3.66
CA PHE A 281 7.54 21.38 -4.25
C PHE A 281 7.87 21.99 -5.60
N ALA A 282 9.05 22.59 -5.75
CA ALA A 282 9.53 23.09 -7.04
C ALA A 282 9.58 21.96 -8.09
N LEU A 283 10.07 20.79 -7.70
CA LEU A 283 10.06 19.60 -8.55
C LEU A 283 8.65 19.15 -8.92
N MET A 284 7.70 19.14 -7.96
CA MET A 284 6.30 18.76 -8.23
C MET A 284 5.66 19.72 -9.24
N ARG A 285 5.90 21.03 -9.13
CA ARG A 285 5.45 22.04 -10.12
C ARG A 285 6.07 21.81 -11.49
N GLN A 286 7.39 21.63 -11.56
CA GLN A 286 8.10 21.34 -12.81
C GLN A 286 7.52 20.13 -13.53
N GLU A 287 7.18 19.07 -12.78
CA GLU A 287 6.64 17.81 -13.28
C GLU A 287 5.11 17.81 -13.42
N ARG A 288 4.44 18.94 -13.11
CA ARG A 288 2.98 19.11 -13.16
C ARG A 288 2.22 18.03 -12.41
N MET A 289 2.71 17.71 -11.22
CA MET A 289 2.11 16.68 -10.37
C MET A 289 0.83 17.22 -9.73
N LYS A 290 -0.28 16.54 -9.95
CA LYS A 290 -1.54 16.87 -9.26
C LYS A 290 -1.45 16.46 -7.79
N ALA A 291 -1.88 17.35 -6.90
CA ALA A 291 -2.06 17.02 -5.51
C ALA A 291 -3.12 15.92 -5.33
N ALA A 292 -2.98 15.12 -4.29
CA ALA A 292 -3.97 14.12 -3.88
C ALA A 292 -4.01 14.05 -2.36
N ARG A 293 -4.99 13.36 -1.82
CA ARG A 293 -5.12 13.13 -0.37
C ARG A 293 -5.05 11.63 -0.08
N ARG A 294 -4.56 11.28 1.10
CA ARG A 294 -4.48 9.90 1.58
C ARG A 294 -4.89 9.84 3.05
N PRO A 295 -5.73 8.87 3.47
CA PRO A 295 -6.04 8.67 4.88
C PRO A 295 -4.78 8.46 5.72
N ILE A 296 -4.73 9.13 6.88
CA ILE A 296 -3.56 9.06 7.79
C ILE A 296 -3.56 7.79 8.64
N LEU A 297 -4.74 7.27 8.97
CA LEU A 297 -4.92 5.99 9.65
C LEU A 297 -5.59 4.99 8.73
N MET A 298 -5.29 3.72 8.94
CA MET A 298 -5.89 2.61 8.24
C MET A 298 -6.39 1.57 9.24
N GLN A 299 -7.65 1.13 9.07
CA GLN A 299 -8.22 0.06 9.86
C GLN A 299 -8.07 -1.26 9.09
N PRO A 300 -7.39 -2.28 9.64
CA PRO A 300 -7.36 -3.60 9.02
C PRO A 300 -8.74 -4.24 9.09
N GLN A 301 -9.20 -4.77 7.96
CA GLN A 301 -10.47 -5.49 7.90
C GLN A 301 -10.28 -6.95 8.30
N GLN A 302 -11.25 -7.54 8.99
CA GLN A 302 -11.21 -8.95 9.42
C GLN A 302 -9.93 -9.29 10.19
N PHE A 303 -9.46 -8.38 11.02
CA PHE A 303 -8.20 -8.55 11.75
C PHE A 303 -8.35 -9.63 12.82
N GLN A 304 -7.55 -10.68 12.67
CA GLN A 304 -7.48 -11.82 13.58
C GLN A 304 -6.02 -12.18 13.83
N TRP A 305 -5.74 -12.74 15.02
CA TRP A 305 -4.42 -13.19 15.37
C TRP A 305 -4.47 -14.44 16.24
N GLN A 306 -3.41 -15.23 16.17
CA GLN A 306 -3.24 -16.43 16.97
C GLN A 306 -1.74 -16.60 17.31
N PHE A 307 -1.44 -16.83 18.58
CA PHE A 307 -0.12 -17.26 18.98
C PHE A 307 0.07 -18.74 18.66
N GLU A 308 1.18 -19.06 18.01
CA GLU A 308 1.60 -20.40 17.61
C GLU A 308 2.96 -20.72 18.23
N PRO A 309 3.39 -22.00 18.30
CA PRO A 309 4.68 -22.37 18.89
C PRO A 309 5.90 -21.68 18.25
N ASN A 310 5.78 -21.25 17.00
CA ASN A 310 6.86 -20.61 16.23
C ASN A 310 6.68 -19.09 16.05
N GLY A 311 5.65 -18.49 16.67
CA GLY A 311 5.43 -17.05 16.61
C GLY A 311 3.96 -16.59 16.63
N LEU A 312 3.71 -15.43 16.07
CA LEU A 312 2.39 -14.82 15.99
C LEU A 312 1.88 -14.86 14.54
N ARG A 313 0.74 -15.52 14.33
CA ARG A 313 0.03 -15.49 13.04
C ARG A 313 -0.98 -14.36 13.02
N LEU A 314 -0.96 -13.58 11.95
CA LEU A 314 -1.87 -12.48 11.68
C LEU A 314 -2.67 -12.79 10.41
N GLN A 315 -3.98 -12.47 10.41
CA GLN A 315 -4.84 -12.51 9.23
C GLN A 315 -5.62 -11.20 9.15
N PHE A 316 -5.61 -10.54 8.00
CA PHE A 316 -6.34 -9.28 7.78
C PHE A 316 -6.40 -8.92 6.31
N ALA A 317 -7.32 -8.01 5.95
CA ALA A 317 -7.35 -7.41 4.63
C ALA A 317 -7.05 -5.90 4.71
N LEU A 318 -6.36 -5.40 3.68
CA LEU A 318 -6.09 -3.98 3.51
C LEU A 318 -6.51 -3.53 2.11
N PRO A 319 -7.02 -2.30 1.95
CA PRO A 319 -7.30 -1.72 0.65
C PRO A 319 -6.02 -1.52 -0.15
N ALA A 320 -6.17 -1.39 -1.47
CA ALA A 320 -5.06 -1.11 -2.38
C ALA A 320 -4.27 0.13 -1.95
N GLY A 321 -2.95 0.06 -2.05
CA GLY A 321 -2.04 1.14 -1.68
C GLY A 321 -1.66 1.21 -0.20
N SER A 322 -2.19 0.34 0.67
CA SER A 322 -1.78 0.20 2.07
C SER A 322 -0.72 -0.90 2.23
N TYR A 323 0.10 -0.78 3.26
CA TYR A 323 1.26 -1.65 3.49
C TYR A 323 1.08 -2.47 4.76
N ALA A 324 1.12 -3.80 4.63
CA ALA A 324 1.10 -4.71 5.79
C ALA A 324 2.28 -4.44 6.75
N THR A 325 3.43 -4.04 6.21
CA THR A 325 4.62 -3.69 7.02
C THR A 325 4.41 -2.46 7.89
N ALA A 326 3.52 -1.52 7.51
CA ALA A 326 3.14 -0.39 8.34
C ALA A 326 2.28 -0.81 9.56
N LEU A 327 1.45 -1.86 9.40
CA LEU A 327 0.72 -2.50 10.51
C LEU A 327 1.70 -3.24 11.43
N ILE A 328 2.57 -4.08 10.86
CA ILE A 328 3.52 -4.91 11.62
C ILE A 328 4.44 -4.05 12.47
N ARG A 329 4.88 -2.90 11.96
CA ARG A 329 5.71 -1.93 12.67
C ARG A 329 5.12 -1.50 14.03
N GLU A 330 3.80 -1.42 14.13
CA GLU A 330 3.13 -1.05 15.40
C GLU A 330 3.14 -2.20 16.44
N LEU A 331 3.43 -3.43 16.02
CA LEU A 331 3.38 -4.63 16.86
C LEU A 331 4.76 -5.11 17.31
N VAL A 332 5.73 -5.13 16.40
CA VAL A 332 7.08 -5.67 16.63
C VAL A 332 8.14 -4.89 15.87
N ASN A 333 9.38 -4.94 16.37
CA ASN A 333 10.56 -4.58 15.59
C ASN A 333 10.89 -5.72 14.63
N VAL A 334 11.04 -5.43 13.35
CA VAL A 334 11.33 -6.45 12.33
C VAL A 334 12.83 -6.63 12.18
N GLU A 335 13.32 -7.87 12.36
CA GLU A 335 14.64 -8.30 11.91
C GLU A 335 14.55 -8.91 10.51
N ASN A 336 15.54 -8.60 9.65
CA ASN A 336 15.63 -9.06 8.27
C ASN A 336 16.58 -10.26 8.12
#